data_6bc44be7dea1ac0eff924850bf7df485
#
_entry.id   6bc44be7dea1ac0eff924850bf7df485
#
_cell.length_a   1.000
_cell.length_b   1.000
_cell.length_c   1.000
_cell.angle_alpha   90.00
_cell.angle_beta   90.00
_cell.angle_gamma   90.00
#
_symmetry.space_group_name_H-M   'P 1'
#
loop_
_entity.id
_entity.type
_entity.pdbx_description
1 polymer ?
#
loop_
_entity_poly.entity_id
_entity_poly.type
_entity_poly.pdbx_seq_one_letter_code
_entity_poly.pdbx_strand_id
1 'polypeptide(L)'
;MLRITVVESSKTAVTLRVEGRITGPWVEELRTACNVHTFPDEVQLSLELADISFADAAGIALLRELRNRGVDLIHTTPFLAEYLKEETSSPEF
;
A
#
# COMPACT_ATOMS: atom_id res chain seq x y z
N MET A 1 5.72 -14.00 -4.46
CA MET A 1 4.43 -13.88 -5.11
C MET A 1 3.54 -12.92 -4.35
N LEU A 2 2.69 -12.20 -5.06
CA LEU A 2 1.82 -11.21 -4.45
C LEU A 2 0.38 -11.49 -4.84
N ARG A 3 -0.52 -11.41 -3.86
CA ARG A 3 -1.94 -11.55 -4.13
C ARG A 3 -2.66 -10.27 -3.73
N ILE A 4 -3.49 -9.77 -4.62
CA ILE A 4 -4.26 -8.56 -4.37
C ILE A 4 -5.74 -8.92 -4.51
N THR A 5 -6.51 -8.64 -3.47
CA THR A 5 -7.92 -9.01 -3.42
C THR A 5 -8.75 -7.79 -3.04
N VAL A 6 -9.83 -7.54 -3.77
CA VAL A 6 -10.77 -6.49 -3.38
C VAL A 6 -11.64 -7.06 -2.27
N VAL A 7 -11.50 -6.51 -1.07
CA VAL A 7 -12.28 -7.01 0.08
C VAL A 7 -13.47 -6.10 0.39
N GLU A 8 -13.44 -4.88 -0.11
CA GLU A 8 -14.57 -3.97 0.06
C GLU A 8 -14.57 -2.99 -1.10
N SER A 9 -15.75 -2.72 -1.63
CA SER A 9 -15.87 -1.82 -2.76
C SER A 9 -17.21 -1.10 -2.67
N SER A 10 -17.16 0.22 -2.74
CA SER A 10 -18.35 1.04 -2.78
C SER A 10 -18.11 2.15 -3.79
N LYS A 11 -19.08 3.05 -3.94
CA LYS A 11 -18.94 4.15 -4.88
C LYS A 11 -17.83 5.11 -4.48
N THR A 12 -17.51 5.16 -3.18
CA THR A 12 -16.59 6.16 -2.67
C THR A 12 -15.35 5.57 -2.04
N ALA A 13 -15.30 4.25 -1.85
CA ALA A 13 -14.16 3.64 -1.15
C ALA A 13 -13.92 2.23 -1.64
N VAL A 14 -12.65 1.88 -1.75
CA VAL A 14 -12.23 0.54 -2.13
C VAL A 14 -11.13 0.13 -1.17
N THR A 15 -11.20 -1.12 -0.67
CA THR A 15 -10.16 -1.67 0.17
C THR A 15 -9.58 -2.91 -0.52
N LEU A 16 -8.28 -2.91 -0.70
CA LEU A 16 -7.56 -4.03 -1.28
C LEU A 16 -6.76 -4.72 -0.20
N ARG A 17 -6.87 -6.04 -0.13
CA ARG A 17 -5.98 -6.82 0.72
C ARG A 17 -4.81 -7.26 -0.11
N VAL A 18 -3.61 -6.99 0.37
CA VAL A 18 -2.38 -7.34 -0.31
C VAL A 18 -1.67 -8.38 0.55
N GLU A 19 -1.35 -9.52 -0.04
CA GLU A 19 -0.76 -10.64 0.68
C GLU A 19 0.51 -11.09 -0.03
N GLY A 20 1.52 -11.47 0.75
CA GLY A 20 2.73 -12.05 0.23
C GLY A 20 3.90 -11.11 0.28
N ARG A 21 4.61 -10.98 -0.83
CA ARG A 21 5.88 -10.24 -0.88
C ARG A 21 5.81 -9.15 -1.93
N ILE A 22 6.12 -7.93 -1.52
CA ILE A 22 6.14 -6.80 -2.45
C ILE A 22 7.58 -6.63 -2.92
N THR A 23 7.99 -7.42 -3.89
CA THR A 23 9.36 -7.43 -4.38
C THR A 23 9.38 -7.55 -5.91
N GLY A 24 10.45 -7.04 -6.51
CA GLY A 24 10.70 -7.22 -7.93
C GLY A 24 9.55 -6.80 -8.80
N PRO A 25 9.12 -7.64 -9.74
CA PRO A 25 8.03 -7.28 -10.65
C PRO A 25 6.70 -7.08 -9.96
N TRP A 26 6.55 -7.59 -8.73
CA TRP A 26 5.29 -7.45 -8.00
C TRP A 26 5.05 -6.00 -7.56
N VAL A 27 6.11 -5.19 -7.47
CA VAL A 27 5.97 -3.79 -7.16
C VAL A 27 5.13 -3.09 -8.23
N GLU A 28 5.42 -3.36 -9.50
CA GLU A 28 4.64 -2.78 -10.58
C GLU A 28 3.23 -3.32 -10.62
N GLU A 29 3.06 -4.59 -10.27
CA GLU A 29 1.74 -5.19 -10.21
C GLU A 29 0.87 -4.43 -9.22
N LEU A 30 1.42 -4.13 -8.05
CA LEU A 30 0.69 -3.41 -7.03
C LEU A 30 0.42 -1.97 -7.46
N ARG A 31 1.39 -1.33 -8.09
CA ARG A 31 1.21 0.04 -8.58
C ARG A 31 0.06 0.10 -9.57
N THR A 32 0.02 -0.85 -10.50
CA THR A 32 -1.04 -0.89 -11.50
C THR A 32 -2.40 -1.11 -10.87
N ALA A 33 -2.48 -2.03 -9.91
CA ALA A 33 -3.74 -2.31 -9.24
C ALA A 33 -4.26 -1.06 -8.53
N CYS A 34 -3.36 -0.33 -7.87
CA CYS A 34 -3.78 0.88 -7.17
C CYS A 34 -4.25 1.95 -8.14
N ASN A 35 -3.56 2.09 -9.27
CA ASN A 35 -3.97 3.09 -10.26
C ASN A 35 -5.35 2.78 -10.83
N VAL A 36 -5.63 1.51 -11.08
CA VAL A 36 -6.93 1.12 -11.62
C VAL A 36 -8.04 1.49 -10.63
N HIS A 37 -7.80 1.28 -9.36
CA HIS A 37 -8.84 1.47 -8.35
C HIS A 37 -8.93 2.90 -7.83
N THR A 38 -8.02 3.77 -8.22
CA THR A 38 -8.11 5.17 -7.80
C THR A 38 -8.65 6.07 -8.90
N PHE A 39 -9.10 5.50 -9.97
CA PHE A 39 -9.70 6.26 -11.05
C PHE A 39 -11.18 5.94 -11.11
N PRO A 40 -12.07 6.93 -11.01
CA PRO A 40 -11.82 8.36 -10.86
C PRO A 40 -11.31 8.73 -9.46
N ASP A 41 -10.83 9.96 -9.35
CA ASP A 41 -10.16 10.42 -8.14
C ASP A 41 -11.04 10.47 -6.91
N GLU A 42 -12.32 10.34 -7.06
CA GLU A 42 -13.23 10.43 -5.92
C GLU A 42 -13.21 9.21 -5.02
N VAL A 43 -12.54 8.15 -5.45
CA VAL A 43 -12.53 6.91 -4.69
C VAL A 43 -11.39 6.95 -3.68
N GLN A 44 -11.72 6.67 -2.42
CA GLN A 44 -10.72 6.54 -1.37
C GLN A 44 -10.21 5.10 -1.37
N LEU A 45 -8.93 4.94 -1.59
CA LEU A 45 -8.31 3.63 -1.64
C LEU A 45 -7.62 3.32 -0.32
N SER A 46 -7.84 2.12 0.20
CA SER A 46 -7.16 1.62 1.39
C SER A 46 -6.47 0.31 1.04
N LEU A 47 -5.28 0.10 1.59
CA LEU A 47 -4.55 -1.15 1.43
C LEU A 47 -4.43 -1.83 2.77
N GLU A 48 -4.90 -3.06 2.85
CA GLU A 48 -4.76 -3.86 4.06
C GLU A 48 -3.51 -4.70 3.94
N LEU A 49 -2.56 -4.50 4.84
CA LEU A 49 -1.21 -5.03 4.70
C LEU A 49 -0.85 -6.05 5.78
N ALA A 50 -1.84 -6.58 6.49
CA ALA A 50 -1.58 -7.49 7.62
C ALA A 50 -0.84 -8.74 7.19
N ASP A 51 -1.03 -9.18 5.94
CA ASP A 51 -0.47 -10.44 5.47
C ASP A 51 0.73 -10.27 4.56
N ILE A 52 1.35 -9.11 4.59
CA ILE A 52 2.60 -8.88 3.86
C ILE A 52 3.73 -9.49 4.66
N SER A 53 4.45 -10.43 4.05
CA SER A 53 5.57 -11.11 4.72
C SER A 53 6.89 -10.42 4.46
N PHE A 54 6.99 -9.61 3.40
CA PHE A 54 8.25 -8.96 3.07
C PHE A 54 8.02 -7.88 2.02
N ALA A 55 8.83 -6.82 2.07
CA ALA A 55 8.86 -5.81 1.04
C ALA A 55 10.30 -5.36 0.88
N ASP A 56 10.78 -5.31 -0.37
CA ASP A 56 12.12 -4.82 -0.61
C ASP A 56 12.11 -3.29 -0.67
N ALA A 57 13.27 -2.69 -0.97
CA ALA A 57 13.39 -1.23 -0.97
C ALA A 57 12.40 -0.60 -1.94
N ALA A 58 12.22 -1.20 -3.11
CA ALA A 58 11.27 -0.68 -4.10
C ALA A 58 9.85 -0.80 -3.59
N GLY A 59 9.54 -1.90 -2.90
CA GLY A 59 8.21 -2.09 -2.33
C GLY A 59 7.91 -1.05 -1.26
N ILE A 60 8.86 -0.81 -0.38
CA ILE A 60 8.69 0.21 0.65
C ILE A 60 8.52 1.60 0.02
N ALA A 61 9.31 1.89 -1.01
CA ALA A 61 9.20 3.17 -1.69
C ALA A 61 7.82 3.36 -2.30
N LEU A 62 7.27 2.30 -2.88
CA LEU A 62 5.93 2.37 -3.44
C LEU A 62 4.89 2.63 -2.36
N LEU A 63 5.00 1.96 -1.22
CA LEU A 63 4.04 2.18 -0.14
C LEU A 63 4.10 3.62 0.37
N ARG A 64 5.29 4.17 0.47
CA ARG A 64 5.43 5.58 0.86
C ARG A 64 4.79 6.50 -0.17
N GLU A 65 5.03 6.23 -1.42
CA GLU A 65 4.45 7.02 -2.50
C GLU A 65 2.93 6.99 -2.43
N LEU A 66 2.35 5.80 -2.24
CA LEU A 66 0.91 5.66 -2.18
C LEU A 66 0.34 6.40 -0.97
N ARG A 67 1.01 6.30 0.17
CA ARG A 67 0.56 7.02 1.35
C ARG A 67 0.57 8.52 1.11
N ASN A 68 1.61 9.02 0.46
CA ASN A 68 1.72 10.44 0.18
C ASN A 68 0.66 10.91 -0.81
N ARG A 69 0.11 9.98 -1.59
CA ARG A 69 -0.95 10.30 -2.53
C ARG A 69 -2.34 10.17 -1.92
N GLY A 70 -2.41 9.88 -0.62
CA GLY A 70 -3.68 9.81 0.07
C GLY A 70 -4.25 8.42 0.25
N VAL A 71 -3.51 7.39 -0.14
CA VAL A 71 -3.96 6.02 0.07
C VAL A 71 -3.76 5.66 1.55
N ASP A 72 -4.79 5.09 2.16
CA ASP A 72 -4.70 4.65 3.55
C ASP A 72 -4.01 3.29 3.60
N LEU A 73 -2.97 3.19 4.43
CA LEU A 73 -2.29 1.91 4.68
C LEU A 73 -2.75 1.44 6.05
N ILE A 74 -3.54 0.35 6.07
CA ILE A 74 -4.14 -0.13 7.30
C ILE A 74 -3.58 -1.49 7.65
N HIS A 75 -3.62 -1.80 8.93
CA HIS A 75 -3.17 -3.09 9.47
C HIS A 75 -1.73 -3.40 9.07
N THR A 76 -0.88 -2.37 9.06
CA THR A 76 0.53 -2.58 8.72
C THR A 76 1.19 -3.44 9.79
N THR A 77 2.09 -4.30 9.34
CA THR A 77 2.87 -5.12 10.28
C THR A 77 3.90 -4.23 10.99
N PRO A 78 4.40 -4.68 12.14
CA PRO A 78 5.43 -3.88 12.83
C PRO A 78 6.64 -3.58 11.96
N PHE A 79 7.06 -4.54 11.15
CA PHE A 79 8.22 -4.32 10.29
C PHE A 79 7.92 -3.27 9.22
N LEU A 80 6.74 -3.28 8.62
CA LEU A 80 6.37 -2.26 7.66
C LEU A 80 6.22 -0.90 8.33
N ALA A 81 5.60 -0.88 9.49
CA ALA A 81 5.39 0.37 10.21
C ALA A 81 6.71 1.05 10.53
N GLU A 82 7.73 0.25 10.86
CA GLU A 82 9.03 0.80 11.16
C GLU A 82 9.63 1.53 9.97
N TYR A 83 9.55 0.94 8.79
CA TYR A 83 10.07 1.59 7.59
C TYR A 83 9.27 2.82 7.21
N LEU A 84 7.96 2.74 7.33
CA LEU A 84 7.10 3.87 6.94
C LEU A 84 7.22 5.02 7.94
N LYS A 85 7.39 4.69 9.20
CA LYS A 85 7.55 5.66 10.25
C LYS A 85 8.83 6.49 10.07
N GLU A 86 9.87 5.87 9.56
CA GLU A 86 11.14 6.54 9.36
C GLU A 86 10.99 7.79 8.51
N GLU A 87 10.15 7.70 7.51
CA GLU A 87 9.95 8.83 6.61
C GLU A 87 9.29 9.99 7.32
N THR A 88 8.34 9.70 8.21
CA THR A 88 7.60 10.75 8.87
C THR A 88 8.33 11.34 10.06
N SER A 89 9.36 10.69 10.52
CA SER A 89 10.06 11.09 11.73
C SER A 89 11.06 12.20 11.49
N SER A 90 11.15 12.68 10.33
CA SER A 90 12.05 13.76 10.11
C SER A 90 11.68 14.89 11.00
N PRO A 91 12.22 15.43 11.41
CA PRO A 91 12.18 16.22 12.17
C PRO A 91 12.09 17.17 12.73
N GLU A 92 11.81 17.03 13.08
CA GLU A 92 11.69 17.66 13.70
C GLU A 92 12.26 18.19 14.28
N PHE A 93 12.63 18.29 14.24
CA PHE A 93 13.16 18.82 14.85
C PHE A 93 13.75 19.18 14.60
#